data_210f61537b56a9c1cafc0f8accea927b
#
_entry.id   210f61537b56a9c1cafc0f8accea927b
#
_cell.length_a   1.000
_cell.length_b   1.000
_cell.length_c   1.000
_cell.angle_alpha   90.00
_cell.angle_beta   90.00
_cell.angle_gamma   90.00
#
_symmetry.space_group_name_H-M   'P 1'
#
loop_
_entity.id
_entity.type
_entity.pdbx_description
1 polymer ?
#
loop_
_entity_poly.entity_id
_entity_poly.type
_entity_poly.pdbx_seq_one_letter_code
_entity_poly.pdbx_strand_id
1 'polypeptide(L)'
;MQPNFSSGQKEILDQAAKDSSIPVVLAGDNDFALPIAVTLRSIIDRAKPDDFYLFLILSDRISPPRKKILYDLEQVRKGIRILIFDMEELFNLFQDRFPVRLYWKRATYFRLFLPDLLPQFETVFYLDGDLLISSMRNSRRKSGAPPWKTASDAFPAIRGAI
;
A
#
# COMPACT_ATOMS: atom_id res chain seq x y z
N MET A 1 18.55 1.18 9.27
CA MET A 1 17.76 1.88 10.31
C MET A 1 16.37 1.22 10.32
N GLN A 2 15.93 0.67 11.43
CA GLN A 2 14.63 0.02 11.45
C GLN A 2 13.53 1.07 11.65
N PRO A 3 12.46 1.02 10.85
CA PRO A 3 11.31 1.90 11.01
C PRO A 3 10.63 1.65 12.36
N ASN A 4 10.17 2.70 12.99
CA ASN A 4 9.59 2.62 14.32
C ASN A 4 8.09 2.23 14.27
N PHE A 5 7.80 1.06 13.70
CA PHE A 5 6.46 0.48 13.79
C PHE A 5 6.11 0.17 15.25
N SER A 6 4.90 0.48 15.65
CA SER A 6 4.37 0.03 16.95
C SER A 6 4.33 -1.52 17.02
N SER A 7 4.32 -2.08 18.24
CA SER A 7 4.26 -3.53 18.42
C SER A 7 3.08 -4.16 17.68
N GLY A 8 1.91 -3.52 17.72
CA GLY A 8 0.73 -4.00 17.00
C GLY A 8 0.87 -3.93 15.48
N GLN A 9 1.52 -2.91 14.94
CA GLN A 9 1.79 -2.81 13.50
C GLN A 9 2.76 -3.90 13.04
N LYS A 10 3.80 -4.19 13.82
CA LYS A 10 4.75 -5.30 13.54
C LYS A 10 4.03 -6.64 13.51
N GLU A 11 3.17 -6.90 14.49
CA GLU A 11 2.40 -8.14 14.56
C GLU A 11 1.50 -8.32 13.32
N ILE A 12 0.83 -7.26 12.87
CA ILE A 12 0.00 -7.30 11.65
C ILE A 12 0.86 -7.57 10.40
N LEU A 13 2.03 -6.94 10.28
CA LEU A 13 2.95 -7.15 9.16
C LEU A 13 3.47 -8.59 9.14
N ASP A 14 3.88 -9.13 10.29
CA ASP A 14 4.40 -10.49 10.42
C ASP A 14 3.31 -11.52 10.14
N GLN A 15 2.09 -11.29 10.61
CA GLN A 15 0.95 -12.15 10.33
C GLN A 15 0.60 -12.12 8.84
N ALA A 16 0.57 -10.94 8.22
CA ALA A 16 0.28 -10.80 6.80
C ALA A 16 1.32 -11.52 5.92
N ALA A 17 2.60 -11.50 6.32
CA ALA A 17 3.65 -12.24 5.62
C ALA A 17 3.44 -13.77 5.73
N LYS A 18 3.04 -14.27 6.91
CA LYS A 18 2.72 -15.70 7.12
C LYS A 18 1.50 -16.15 6.34
N ASP A 19 0.47 -15.31 6.29
CA ASP A 19 -0.79 -15.60 5.60
C ASP A 19 -0.71 -15.45 4.08
N SER A 20 0.49 -15.19 3.55
CA SER A 20 0.70 -14.92 2.12
C SER A 20 -0.23 -13.81 1.58
N SER A 21 -0.47 -12.80 2.40
CA SER A 21 -1.23 -11.62 1.99
C SER A 21 -0.51 -10.87 0.89
N ILE A 22 -1.27 -10.28 -0.03
CA ILE A 22 -0.73 -9.44 -1.11
C ILE A 22 -0.42 -8.05 -0.54
N PRO A 23 0.86 -7.67 -0.39
CA PRO A 23 1.22 -6.37 0.14
C PRO A 23 1.14 -5.31 -0.96
N VAL A 24 0.26 -4.33 -0.77
CA VAL A 24 0.08 -3.18 -1.67
C VAL A 24 0.41 -1.92 -0.90
N VAL A 25 1.35 -1.15 -1.42
CA VAL A 25 1.83 0.08 -0.79
C VAL A 25 1.42 1.28 -1.62
N LEU A 26 0.91 2.29 -0.95
CA LEU A 26 0.59 3.60 -1.52
C LEU A 26 1.21 4.68 -0.64
N ALA A 27 1.46 5.85 -1.22
CA ALA A 27 1.95 6.99 -0.45
C ALA A 27 1.14 8.24 -0.79
N GLY A 28 0.92 9.10 0.19
CA GLY A 28 0.22 10.35 -0.05
C GLY A 28 0.11 11.25 1.17
N ASP A 29 -0.24 12.48 0.87
CA ASP A 29 -0.57 13.52 1.84
C ASP A 29 -2.09 13.54 2.10
N ASN A 30 -2.52 14.53 2.88
CA ASN A 30 -3.93 14.69 3.24
C ASN A 30 -4.85 14.85 2.02
N ASP A 31 -4.40 15.53 0.95
CA ASP A 31 -5.20 15.75 -0.25
C ASP A 31 -5.37 14.46 -1.06
N PHE A 32 -4.36 13.59 -1.02
CA PHE A 32 -4.38 12.30 -1.70
C PHE A 32 -5.13 11.20 -0.94
N ALA A 33 -5.56 11.43 0.30
CA ALA A 33 -6.25 10.41 1.09
C ALA A 33 -7.55 9.89 0.42
N LEU A 34 -8.33 10.77 -0.24
CA LEU A 34 -9.53 10.36 -0.97
C LEU A 34 -9.21 9.63 -2.28
N PRO A 35 -8.33 10.12 -3.16
CA PRO A 35 -7.84 9.34 -4.29
C PRO A 35 -7.35 7.95 -3.89
N ILE A 36 -6.54 7.84 -2.83
CA ILE A 36 -6.08 6.56 -2.27
C ILE A 36 -7.28 5.66 -1.90
N ALA A 37 -8.29 6.22 -1.20
CA ALA A 37 -9.48 5.44 -0.82
C ALA A 37 -10.22 4.90 -2.05
N VAL A 38 -10.32 5.66 -3.13
CA VAL A 38 -10.93 5.22 -4.41
C VAL A 38 -10.09 4.12 -5.05
N THR A 39 -8.76 4.26 -5.08
CA THR A 39 -7.84 3.24 -5.59
C THR A 39 -8.01 1.94 -4.81
N LEU A 40 -7.94 1.99 -3.47
CA LEU A 40 -8.12 0.81 -2.62
C LEU A 40 -9.49 0.17 -2.84
N ARG A 41 -10.56 0.97 -2.88
CA ARG A 41 -11.91 0.48 -3.13
C ARG A 41 -12.01 -0.25 -4.46
N SER A 42 -11.37 0.28 -5.51
CA SER A 42 -11.36 -0.35 -6.82
C SER A 42 -10.64 -1.71 -6.83
N ILE A 43 -9.63 -1.91 -5.99
CA ILE A 43 -8.96 -3.20 -5.78
C ILE A 43 -9.88 -4.15 -5.01
N ILE A 44 -10.44 -3.68 -3.90
CA ILE A 44 -11.30 -4.46 -3.01
C ILE A 44 -12.53 -5.01 -3.74
N ASP A 45 -13.18 -4.18 -4.57
CA ASP A 45 -14.37 -4.58 -5.34
C ASP A 45 -14.08 -5.66 -6.39
N ARG A 46 -12.81 -5.83 -6.76
CA ARG A 46 -12.36 -6.80 -7.76
C ARG A 46 -11.56 -7.96 -7.19
N ALA A 47 -11.27 -7.92 -5.91
CA ALA A 47 -10.55 -8.97 -5.23
C ALA A 47 -11.37 -10.26 -5.20
N LYS A 48 -10.70 -11.40 -5.36
CA LYS A 48 -11.33 -12.73 -5.25
C LYS A 48 -11.69 -13.02 -3.79
N PRO A 49 -12.69 -13.89 -3.53
CA PRO A 49 -13.10 -14.23 -2.17
C PRO A 49 -11.96 -14.69 -1.26
N ASP A 50 -11.00 -15.41 -1.80
CA ASP A 50 -9.87 -16.00 -1.08
C ASP A 50 -8.60 -15.13 -1.09
N ASP A 51 -8.65 -13.94 -1.69
CA ASP A 51 -7.51 -13.03 -1.68
C ASP A 51 -7.46 -12.26 -0.37
N PHE A 52 -6.26 -12.21 0.21
CA PHE A 52 -5.94 -11.40 1.39
C PHE A 52 -5.03 -10.25 0.95
N TYR A 53 -5.38 -9.03 1.33
CA TYR A 53 -4.61 -7.84 1.02
C TYR A 53 -4.15 -7.14 2.29
N LEU A 54 -2.88 -6.78 2.30
CA LEU A 54 -2.32 -5.82 3.23
C LEU A 54 -2.07 -4.51 2.49
N PHE A 55 -2.87 -3.49 2.76
CA PHE A 55 -2.64 -2.14 2.27
C PHE A 55 -1.81 -1.36 3.27
N LEU A 56 -0.61 -0.96 2.88
CA LEU A 56 0.24 -0.07 3.66
C LEU A 56 0.21 1.33 3.04
N ILE A 57 -0.25 2.31 3.81
CA ILE A 57 -0.32 3.70 3.38
C ILE A 57 0.79 4.48 4.08
N LEU A 58 1.76 4.95 3.30
CA LEU A 58 2.83 5.81 3.76
C LEU A 58 2.33 7.25 3.81
N SER A 59 2.01 7.71 5.02
CA SER A 59 1.32 8.98 5.26
C SER A 59 2.31 10.14 5.35
N ASP A 60 2.05 11.20 4.58
CA ASP A 60 2.59 12.53 4.83
C ASP A 60 1.50 13.38 5.51
N ARG A 61 1.37 13.24 6.83
CA ARG A 61 0.43 14.03 7.66
C ARG A 61 -1.04 13.92 7.26
N ILE A 62 -1.50 12.70 6.94
CA ILE A 62 -2.95 12.47 6.73
C ILE A 62 -3.68 12.70 8.05
N SER A 63 -4.71 13.54 8.02
CA SER A 63 -5.50 13.91 9.19
C SER A 63 -6.34 12.75 9.75
N PRO A 64 -6.67 12.74 11.05
CA PRO A 64 -7.46 11.67 11.66
C PRO A 64 -8.80 11.37 10.95
N PRO A 65 -9.59 12.38 10.52
CA PRO A 65 -10.82 12.10 9.78
C PRO A 65 -10.57 11.37 8.44
N ARG A 66 -9.49 11.71 7.75
CA ARG A 66 -9.11 11.05 6.50
C ARG A 66 -8.57 9.64 6.73
N LYS A 67 -7.78 9.44 7.80
CA LYS A 67 -7.34 8.09 8.22
C LYS A 67 -8.53 7.19 8.52
N LYS A 68 -9.57 7.72 9.17
CA LYS A 68 -10.80 6.97 9.45
C LYS A 68 -11.46 6.46 8.17
N ILE A 69 -11.59 7.29 7.13
CA ILE A 69 -12.17 6.88 5.83
C ILE A 69 -11.39 5.70 5.24
N LEU A 70 -10.07 5.73 5.35
CA LEU A 70 -9.21 4.65 4.86
C LEU A 70 -9.42 3.36 5.67
N TYR A 71 -9.42 3.44 7.01
CA TYR A 71 -9.66 2.27 7.86
C TYR A 71 -11.06 1.68 7.70
N ASP A 72 -12.08 2.49 7.43
CA ASP A 72 -13.45 2.02 7.21
C ASP A 72 -13.55 1.05 6.01
N LEU A 73 -12.59 1.07 5.08
CA LEU A 73 -12.52 0.12 3.95
C LEU A 73 -12.25 -1.33 4.41
N GLU A 74 -11.67 -1.56 5.58
CA GLU A 74 -11.50 -2.91 6.12
C GLU A 74 -12.86 -3.61 6.34
N GLN A 75 -13.91 -2.83 6.59
CA GLN A 75 -15.26 -3.35 6.85
C GLN A 75 -15.98 -3.80 5.56
N VAL A 76 -15.46 -3.42 4.38
CA VAL A 76 -16.09 -3.74 3.10
C VAL A 76 -16.09 -5.25 2.85
N ARG A 77 -15.02 -5.94 3.23
CA ARG A 77 -14.94 -7.40 3.14
C ARG A 77 -13.86 -7.98 4.06
N LYS A 78 -14.00 -9.26 4.36
CA LYS A 78 -12.97 -10.03 5.07
C LYS A 78 -11.68 -10.14 4.22
N GLY A 79 -10.54 -10.28 4.88
CA GLY A 79 -9.25 -10.44 4.20
C GLY A 79 -8.58 -9.13 3.79
N ILE A 80 -9.11 -7.99 4.22
CA ILE A 80 -8.49 -6.67 4.04
C ILE A 80 -7.89 -6.23 5.36
N ARG A 81 -6.64 -5.78 5.30
CA ARG A 81 -5.94 -5.08 6.39
C ARG A 81 -5.37 -3.78 5.88
N ILE A 82 -5.51 -2.72 6.65
CA ILE A 82 -4.99 -1.40 6.33
C ILE A 82 -4.08 -0.94 7.45
N LEU A 83 -2.85 -0.62 7.11
CA LEU A 83 -1.90 0.04 7.99
C LEU A 83 -1.57 1.42 7.44
N ILE A 84 -1.61 2.42 8.31
CA ILE A 84 -1.17 3.76 7.97
C ILE A 84 0.08 4.05 8.80
N PHE A 85 1.19 4.26 8.12
CA PHE A 85 2.47 4.56 8.73
C PHE A 85 2.84 6.01 8.45
N ASP A 86 3.06 6.78 9.52
CA ASP A 86 3.46 8.17 9.39
C ASP A 86 4.96 8.26 9.07
N MET A 87 5.28 8.89 7.95
CA MET A 87 6.64 8.99 7.43
C MET A 87 7.36 10.26 7.90
N GLU A 88 6.72 11.11 8.69
CA GLU A 88 7.28 12.43 9.03
C GLU A 88 8.63 12.33 9.74
N GLU A 89 8.70 11.51 10.80
CA GLU A 89 9.95 11.33 11.56
C GLU A 89 11.05 10.73 10.68
N LEU A 90 10.72 9.66 9.94
CA LEU A 90 11.67 8.99 9.08
C LEU A 90 12.17 9.90 7.96
N PHE A 91 11.28 10.65 7.32
CA PHE A 91 11.65 11.55 6.24
C PHE A 91 12.52 12.72 6.74
N ASN A 92 12.24 13.26 7.91
CA ASN A 92 13.01 14.37 8.48
C ASN A 92 14.48 14.02 8.73
N LEU A 93 14.80 12.75 8.99
CA LEU A 93 16.19 12.28 9.11
C LEU A 93 17.00 12.39 7.81
N PHE A 94 16.31 12.45 6.67
CA PHE A 94 16.93 12.42 5.35
C PHE A 94 16.53 13.62 4.48
N GLN A 95 15.85 14.62 5.04
CA GLN A 95 15.28 15.74 4.27
C GLN A 95 16.30 16.47 3.40
N ASP A 96 17.55 16.60 3.87
CA ASP A 96 18.61 17.28 3.13
C ASP A 96 19.04 16.53 1.86
N ARG A 97 18.72 15.24 1.75
CA ARG A 97 19.04 14.40 0.59
C ARG A 97 17.94 14.41 -0.47
N PHE A 98 16.76 14.88 -0.13
CA PHE A 98 15.58 14.85 -1.02
C PHE A 98 15.07 16.27 -1.30
N PRO A 99 15.46 16.89 -2.41
CA PRO A 99 15.00 18.22 -2.76
C PRO A 99 13.50 18.20 -3.05
N VAL A 100 12.71 18.77 -2.14
CA VAL A 100 11.27 19.00 -2.37
C VAL A 100 11.12 20.19 -3.29
N ARG A 101 10.65 19.98 -4.51
CA ARG A 101 10.35 21.01 -5.51
C ARG A 101 8.86 21.10 -5.76
N LEU A 102 8.40 22.16 -6.43
CA LEU A 102 6.99 22.47 -6.73
C LEU A 102 6.14 21.27 -7.20
N TYR A 103 6.74 20.33 -7.92
CA TYR A 103 6.03 19.15 -8.48
C TYR A 103 6.33 17.83 -7.75
N TRP A 104 7.30 17.81 -6.83
CA TRP A 104 7.72 16.58 -6.16
C TRP A 104 7.44 16.69 -4.68
N LYS A 105 6.29 16.17 -4.28
CA LYS A 105 5.89 16.11 -2.88
C LYS A 105 6.75 15.08 -2.12
N ARG A 106 6.86 15.23 -0.81
CA ARG A 106 7.61 14.32 0.08
C ARG A 106 7.21 12.86 -0.13
N ALA A 107 5.90 12.61 -0.28
CA ALA A 107 5.34 11.28 -0.50
C ALA A 107 5.95 10.53 -1.71
N THR A 108 6.44 11.25 -2.72
CA THR A 108 7.11 10.64 -3.89
C THR A 108 8.37 9.89 -3.50
N TYR A 109 9.08 10.32 -2.47
CA TYR A 109 10.32 9.70 -2.00
C TYR A 109 10.10 8.53 -1.05
N PHE A 110 8.91 8.38 -0.48
CA PHE A 110 8.64 7.34 0.50
C PHE A 110 8.84 5.93 -0.02
N ARG A 111 8.68 5.72 -1.34
CA ARG A 111 8.97 4.45 -2.00
C ARG A 111 10.40 3.95 -1.82
N LEU A 112 11.36 4.87 -1.61
CA LEU A 112 12.76 4.51 -1.44
C LEU A 112 13.06 3.84 -0.10
N PHE A 113 12.16 3.97 0.87
CA PHE A 113 12.28 3.33 2.17
C PHE A 113 11.66 1.93 2.24
N LEU A 114 11.00 1.45 1.17
CA LEU A 114 10.27 0.18 1.19
C LEU A 114 11.13 -1.05 1.55
N PRO A 115 12.39 -1.18 1.08
CA PRO A 115 13.22 -2.33 1.49
C PRO A 115 13.48 -2.37 2.99
N ASP A 116 13.61 -1.20 3.63
CA ASP A 116 13.83 -1.10 5.08
C ASP A 116 12.53 -1.24 5.88
N LEU A 117 11.39 -0.80 5.31
CA LEU A 117 10.08 -0.88 5.94
C LEU A 117 9.50 -2.30 5.93
N LEU A 118 9.72 -3.06 4.86
CA LEU A 118 9.03 -4.32 4.59
C LEU A 118 10.01 -5.48 4.28
N PRO A 119 11.07 -5.69 5.10
CA PRO A 119 12.06 -6.73 4.82
C PRO A 119 11.50 -8.15 4.87
N GLN A 120 10.33 -8.37 5.49
CA GLN A 120 9.66 -9.66 5.59
C GLN A 120 8.91 -10.07 4.33
N PHE A 121 8.78 -9.18 3.34
CA PHE A 121 8.11 -9.48 2.08
C PHE A 121 9.12 -9.55 0.92
N GLU A 122 9.13 -10.65 0.19
CA GLU A 122 9.95 -10.79 -1.02
C GLU A 122 9.49 -9.88 -2.17
N THR A 123 8.20 -9.57 -2.19
CA THR A 123 7.58 -8.74 -3.24
C THR A 123 6.52 -7.85 -2.64
N VAL A 124 6.54 -6.59 -3.00
CA VAL A 124 5.50 -5.60 -2.68
C VAL A 124 5.03 -4.90 -3.95
N PHE A 125 3.75 -4.57 -4.02
CA PHE A 125 3.19 -3.77 -5.10
C PHE A 125 3.12 -2.31 -4.65
N TYR A 126 3.91 -1.44 -5.27
CA TYR A 126 3.78 -0.01 -5.06
C TYR A 126 2.87 0.58 -6.14
N LEU A 127 1.80 1.27 -5.73
CA LEU A 127 0.83 1.90 -6.61
C LEU A 127 0.76 3.40 -6.33
N ASP A 128 0.53 4.17 -7.38
CA ASP A 128 0.17 5.57 -7.22
C ASP A 128 -1.25 5.68 -6.64
N GLY A 129 -1.49 6.74 -5.86
CA GLY A 129 -2.72 6.87 -5.08
C GLY A 129 -3.97 7.30 -5.88
N ASP A 130 -3.86 7.53 -7.20
CA ASP A 130 -4.90 8.03 -8.09
C ASP A 130 -5.22 7.06 -9.25
N LEU A 131 -5.01 5.77 -9.02
CA LEU A 131 -5.27 4.73 -10.00
C LEU A 131 -6.69 4.17 -9.86
N LEU A 132 -7.24 3.73 -10.99
CA LEU A 132 -8.47 2.93 -11.01
C LEU A 132 -8.18 1.54 -11.58
N ILE A 133 -8.36 0.51 -10.75
CA ILE A 133 -8.20 -0.86 -11.20
C ILE A 133 -9.49 -1.30 -11.90
N SER A 134 -9.41 -1.54 -13.21
CA SER A 134 -10.57 -1.89 -14.04
C SER A 134 -10.83 -3.40 -14.10
N SER A 135 -9.78 -4.22 -13.99
CA SER A 135 -9.91 -5.69 -13.98
C SER A 135 -8.77 -6.36 -13.22
N MET A 136 -9.06 -7.51 -12.63
CA MET A 136 -8.06 -8.44 -12.09
C MET A 136 -8.00 -9.65 -13.01
N ARG A 137 -6.80 -10.01 -13.49
CA ARG A 137 -6.64 -11.17 -14.36
C ARG A 137 -6.81 -12.48 -13.58
N ASN A 138 -7.58 -13.40 -14.14
CA ASN A 138 -7.71 -14.74 -13.60
C ASN A 138 -6.47 -15.58 -13.98
N SER A 139 -5.33 -15.35 -13.30
CA SER A 139 -4.22 -16.29 -13.42
C SER A 139 -4.61 -17.56 -12.68
N ARG A 140 -4.94 -18.63 -13.42
CA ARG A 140 -5.10 -19.96 -12.83
C ARG A 140 -3.79 -20.29 -12.12
N ARG A 141 -3.83 -20.51 -10.81
CA ARG A 141 -2.70 -20.98 -10.01
C ARG A 141 -2.17 -22.26 -10.65
N LYS A 142 -0.98 -22.23 -11.22
CA LYS A 142 -0.19 -23.44 -11.41
C LYS A 142 0.31 -23.80 -10.01
N SER A 143 -0.02 -24.99 -9.55
CA SER A 143 0.38 -25.51 -8.24
C SER A 143 1.90 -25.29 -8.01
N GLY A 144 2.27 -24.60 -6.93
CA GLY A 144 3.64 -24.44 -6.47
C GLY A 144 4.34 -23.12 -6.78
N ALA A 145 3.68 -22.15 -7.43
CA ALA A 145 4.23 -20.81 -7.60
C ALA A 145 3.43 -19.79 -6.80
N PRO A 146 4.07 -18.78 -6.19
CA PRO A 146 3.34 -17.69 -5.56
C PRO A 146 2.41 -17.05 -6.60
N PRO A 147 1.20 -16.60 -6.22
CA PRO A 147 0.17 -16.11 -7.13
C PRO A 147 0.56 -14.84 -7.91
N TRP A 148 1.68 -14.22 -7.58
CA TRP A 148 2.19 -12.96 -8.14
C TRP A 148 3.70 -13.06 -8.47
N LYS A 149 4.04 -13.69 -9.57
CA LYS A 149 5.44 -13.68 -10.05
C LYS A 149 5.87 -12.34 -10.65
N THR A 150 4.91 -11.54 -11.14
CA THR A 150 5.18 -10.20 -11.67
C THR A 150 4.02 -9.25 -11.34
N ALA A 151 4.30 -7.94 -11.27
CA ALA A 151 3.26 -6.92 -11.07
C ALA A 151 2.15 -7.01 -12.13
N SER A 152 2.50 -7.37 -13.37
CA SER A 152 1.56 -7.59 -14.47
C SER A 152 0.61 -8.76 -14.24
N ASP A 153 0.99 -9.75 -13.42
CA ASP A 153 0.13 -10.90 -13.11
C ASP A 153 -0.94 -10.56 -12.09
N ALA A 154 -0.64 -9.66 -11.16
CA ALA A 154 -1.60 -9.21 -10.15
C ALA A 154 -2.52 -8.08 -10.67
N PHE A 155 -1.98 -7.16 -11.48
CA PHE A 155 -2.69 -5.97 -11.96
C PHE A 155 -2.55 -5.79 -13.47
N PRO A 156 -3.25 -6.59 -14.29
CA PRO A 156 -3.08 -6.58 -15.76
C PRO A 156 -3.62 -5.34 -16.48
N ALA A 157 -4.46 -4.57 -15.83
CA ALA A 157 -5.03 -3.35 -16.39
C ALA A 157 -5.08 -2.24 -15.34
N ILE A 158 -3.96 -1.53 -15.22
CA ILE A 158 -3.89 -0.27 -14.46
C ILE A 158 -4.09 0.86 -15.46
N ARG A 159 -5.15 1.64 -15.31
CA ARG A 159 -5.32 2.89 -16.04
C ARG A 159 -5.15 4.03 -15.05
N GLY A 160 -4.21 4.93 -15.34
CA GLY A 160 -4.09 6.21 -14.64
C GLY A 160 -5.34 7.04 -14.92
N ALA A 161 -5.90 7.67 -13.90
CA ALA A 161 -6.84 8.76 -14.08
C ALA A 161 -6.03 9.98 -14.55
N ILE A 162 -6.30 10.46 -15.76
CA ILE A 162 -5.79 11.75 -16.27
C ILE A 162 -6.73 12.84 -15.80
#